data_bb7ff4a86f3ecd88309a8298ed4ce332
#
_entry.id   bb7ff4a86f3ecd88309a8298ed4ce332
#
_cell.length_a   1.000
_cell.length_b   1.000
_cell.length_c   1.000
_cell.angle_alpha   90.00
_cell.angle_beta   90.00
_cell.angle_gamma   90.00
#
_symmetry.space_group_name_H-M   'P 1'
#
loop_
_entity.id
_entity.type
_entity.pdbx_description
1 polymer ?
#
loop_
_entity_poly.entity_id
_entity_poly.type
_entity_poly.pdbx_seq_one_letter_code
_entity_poly.pdbx_strand_id
1 'polypeptide(L)'
;MSRPHQSSGFTLVELVATIILVGILAVTVVPRFSDRGGVVEYTLRDQLAGLLHQAQQRAMFDRSGPCYSILINGAGVQVQRDSLLNSPESQILFAGDYAGLSVTAAQLYFDSLGNLLMGGTNCSTSSIPSSPVTLSVSGSAAAQIIVHPTGYVERTF
;
A
#
# COMPACT_ATOMS: atom_id res chain seq x y z
N MET A 1 -33.80 -44.15 33.04
CA MET A 1 -33.83 -44.83 31.71
C MET A 1 -33.18 -43.87 30.70
N SER A 2 -31.90 -44.07 30.41
CA SER A 2 -31.16 -43.26 29.41
C SER A 2 -31.38 -43.84 28.02
N ARG A 3 -31.89 -43.02 27.11
CA ARG A 3 -32.00 -43.41 25.69
C ARG A 3 -30.59 -43.38 25.05
N PRO A 4 -30.17 -44.44 24.36
CA PRO A 4 -28.92 -44.40 23.61
C PRO A 4 -29.06 -43.44 22.44
N HIS A 5 -28.15 -42.49 22.34
CA HIS A 5 -27.93 -41.65 21.14
C HIS A 5 -27.44 -42.57 20.01
N GLN A 6 -28.30 -42.81 19.01
CA GLN A 6 -27.85 -43.44 17.77
C GLN A 6 -26.98 -42.45 17.00
N SER A 7 -25.68 -42.67 16.92
CA SER A 7 -24.80 -42.00 15.99
C SER A 7 -25.06 -42.57 14.59
N SER A 8 -25.75 -41.80 13.76
CA SER A 8 -25.88 -42.11 12.32
C SER A 8 -24.54 -41.81 11.65
N GLY A 9 -23.87 -42.84 11.14
CA GLY A 9 -22.67 -42.69 10.33
C GLY A 9 -23.01 -42.21 8.93
N PHE A 10 -22.07 -41.50 8.29
CA PHE A 10 -22.19 -41.07 6.89
C PHE A 10 -22.31 -42.29 5.94
N THR A 11 -23.15 -42.20 4.96
CA THR A 11 -23.25 -43.24 3.92
C THR A 11 -22.12 -43.03 2.90
N LEU A 12 -21.69 -44.14 2.25
CA LEU A 12 -20.67 -44.11 1.20
C LEU A 12 -21.12 -43.22 0.05
N VAL A 13 -22.40 -43.22 -0.27
CA VAL A 13 -22.99 -42.39 -1.34
C VAL A 13 -22.90 -40.90 -1.01
N GLU A 14 -23.14 -40.52 0.23
CA GLU A 14 -23.05 -39.14 0.69
C GLU A 14 -21.61 -38.62 0.64
N LEU A 15 -20.63 -39.47 0.98
CA LEU A 15 -19.21 -39.10 0.85
C LEU A 15 -18.80 -38.91 -0.59
N VAL A 16 -19.22 -39.78 -1.50
CA VAL A 16 -18.93 -39.65 -2.96
C VAL A 16 -19.61 -38.42 -3.53
N ALA A 17 -20.85 -38.15 -3.16
CA ALA A 17 -21.57 -36.96 -3.63
C ALA A 17 -20.89 -35.68 -3.16
N THR A 18 -20.40 -35.62 -1.90
CA THR A 18 -19.70 -34.43 -1.39
C THR A 18 -18.37 -34.18 -2.09
N ILE A 19 -17.57 -35.22 -2.37
CA ILE A 19 -16.28 -35.01 -3.07
C ILE A 19 -16.50 -34.58 -4.53
N ILE A 20 -17.54 -35.06 -5.20
CA ILE A 20 -17.90 -34.60 -6.56
C ILE A 20 -18.30 -33.13 -6.53
N LEU A 21 -19.15 -32.70 -5.59
CA LEU A 21 -19.54 -31.30 -5.43
C LEU A 21 -18.37 -30.40 -5.14
N VAL A 22 -17.49 -30.78 -4.21
CA VAL A 22 -16.28 -30.04 -3.90
C VAL A 22 -15.35 -29.96 -5.12
N GLY A 23 -15.21 -31.03 -5.88
CA GLY A 23 -14.42 -31.07 -7.11
C GLY A 23 -14.91 -30.05 -8.16
N ILE A 24 -16.22 -29.98 -8.40
CA ILE A 24 -16.82 -29.01 -9.34
C ILE A 24 -16.59 -27.57 -8.84
N LEU A 25 -16.78 -27.32 -7.55
CA LEU A 25 -16.55 -25.99 -6.96
C LEU A 25 -15.08 -25.58 -7.04
N ALA A 26 -14.16 -26.51 -6.81
CA ALA A 26 -12.71 -26.24 -6.88
C ALA A 26 -12.28 -25.72 -8.27
N VAL A 27 -12.78 -26.34 -9.35
CA VAL A 27 -12.44 -25.94 -10.73
C VAL A 27 -12.93 -24.53 -11.06
N THR A 28 -14.05 -24.10 -10.49
CA THR A 28 -14.61 -22.75 -10.76
C THR A 28 -14.00 -21.65 -9.90
N VAL A 29 -13.49 -21.98 -8.73
CA VAL A 29 -12.98 -21.01 -7.75
C VAL A 29 -11.48 -20.68 -7.98
N VAL A 30 -10.67 -21.68 -8.31
CA VAL A 30 -9.22 -21.51 -8.50
C VAL A 30 -8.84 -20.42 -9.51
N PRO A 31 -9.45 -20.28 -10.70
CA PRO A 31 -9.08 -19.25 -11.66
C PRO A 31 -9.32 -17.83 -11.14
N ARG A 32 -10.32 -17.62 -10.29
CA ARG A 32 -10.66 -16.30 -9.75
C ARG A 32 -9.63 -15.76 -8.77
N PHE A 33 -8.84 -16.63 -8.14
CA PHE A 33 -7.75 -16.22 -7.27
C PHE A 33 -6.42 -15.98 -8.01
N SER A 34 -6.31 -16.42 -9.25
CA SER A 34 -5.10 -16.23 -10.06
C SER A 34 -5.07 -14.88 -10.76
N ASP A 35 -6.22 -14.23 -10.95
CA ASP A 35 -6.29 -12.91 -11.57
C ASP A 35 -6.16 -11.81 -10.50
N ARG A 36 -4.92 -11.65 -10.01
CA ARG A 36 -4.54 -10.58 -9.06
C ARG A 36 -4.25 -9.25 -9.75
N GLY A 37 -4.45 -9.17 -11.06
CA GLY A 37 -4.25 -7.96 -11.84
C GLY A 37 -5.08 -6.81 -11.29
N GLY A 38 -4.41 -5.72 -10.96
CA GLY A 38 -5.03 -4.51 -10.43
C GLY A 38 -5.16 -4.45 -8.90
N VAL A 39 -5.38 -5.58 -8.20
CA VAL A 39 -5.54 -5.57 -6.74
C VAL A 39 -4.25 -5.14 -6.03
N VAL A 40 -3.11 -5.60 -6.53
CA VAL A 40 -1.80 -5.34 -5.93
C VAL A 40 -1.42 -3.87 -6.10
N GLU A 41 -1.70 -3.29 -7.27
CA GLU A 41 -1.46 -1.87 -7.56
C GLU A 41 -2.30 -0.96 -6.66
N TYR A 42 -3.59 -1.27 -6.51
CA TYR A 42 -4.46 -0.50 -5.61
C TYR A 42 -4.06 -0.66 -4.14
N THR A 43 -3.60 -1.85 -3.73
CA THR A 43 -3.08 -2.09 -2.38
C THR A 43 -1.81 -1.26 -2.14
N LEU A 44 -0.86 -1.27 -3.08
CA LEU A 44 0.35 -0.46 -3.00
C LEU A 44 0.03 1.03 -2.96
N ARG A 45 -0.91 1.49 -3.80
CA ARG A 45 -1.41 2.88 -3.76
C ARG A 45 -1.92 3.26 -2.37
N ASP A 46 -2.76 2.42 -1.78
CA ASP A 46 -3.37 2.71 -0.48
C ASP A 46 -2.34 2.69 0.66
N GLN A 47 -1.35 1.79 0.60
CA GLN A 47 -0.23 1.79 1.53
C GLN A 47 0.66 3.03 1.36
N LEU A 48 0.94 3.45 0.12
CA LEU A 48 1.69 4.67 -0.17
C LEU A 48 0.96 5.90 0.37
N ALA A 49 -0.37 5.99 0.18
CA ALA A 49 -1.17 7.06 0.77
C ALA A 49 -1.10 7.06 2.31
N GLY A 50 -1.08 5.87 2.93
CA GLY A 50 -0.87 5.72 4.37
C GLY A 50 0.48 6.24 4.84
N LEU A 51 1.57 5.95 4.10
CA LEU A 51 2.90 6.48 4.42
C LEU A 51 2.99 8.00 4.25
N LEU A 52 2.34 8.56 3.21
CA LEU A 52 2.25 10.01 3.01
C LEU A 52 1.57 10.69 4.20
N HIS A 53 0.42 10.17 4.63
CA HIS A 53 -0.26 10.69 5.81
C HIS A 53 0.57 10.53 7.10
N GLN A 54 1.27 9.40 7.26
CA GLN A 54 2.14 9.17 8.41
C GLN A 54 3.27 10.21 8.46
N ALA A 55 3.94 10.47 7.33
CA ALA A 55 5.02 11.45 7.25
C ALA A 55 4.50 12.87 7.54
N GLN A 56 3.35 13.24 6.96
CA GLN A 56 2.70 14.53 7.21
C GLN A 56 2.35 14.71 8.67
N GLN A 57 1.68 13.74 9.29
CA GLN A 57 1.31 13.81 10.70
C GLN A 57 2.54 13.95 11.61
N ARG A 58 3.59 13.17 11.35
CA ARG A 58 4.84 13.26 12.11
C ARG A 58 5.47 14.63 11.96
N ALA A 59 5.51 15.20 10.76
CA ALA A 59 6.04 16.54 10.52
C ALA A 59 5.27 17.62 11.33
N MET A 60 3.95 17.49 11.43
CA MET A 60 3.13 18.42 12.19
C MET A 60 3.27 18.27 13.72
N PHE A 61 3.49 17.04 14.21
CA PHE A 61 3.55 16.78 15.64
C PHE A 61 4.97 16.92 16.24
N ASP A 62 6.01 16.75 15.42
CA ASP A 62 7.40 16.85 15.89
C ASP A 62 7.86 18.30 15.96
N ARG A 63 7.78 18.86 17.17
CA ARG A 63 8.20 20.24 17.45
C ARG A 63 9.73 20.44 17.54
N SER A 64 10.52 19.38 17.44
CA SER A 64 11.99 19.47 17.52
C SER A 64 12.65 19.97 16.23
N GLY A 65 11.85 20.33 15.22
CA GLY A 65 12.29 20.95 13.98
C GLY A 65 12.73 20.04 12.85
N PRO A 66 12.82 18.69 12.99
CA PRO A 66 13.12 17.87 11.83
C PRO A 66 11.93 17.86 10.89
N CYS A 67 12.20 17.85 9.60
CA CYS A 67 11.20 17.53 8.61
C CYS A 67 11.17 16.02 8.33
N TYR A 68 10.08 15.59 7.78
CA TYR A 68 9.93 14.22 7.34
C TYR A 68 9.90 14.18 5.82
N SER A 69 10.68 13.26 5.26
CA SER A 69 10.72 13.02 3.82
C SER A 69 10.18 11.65 3.47
N ILE A 70 9.64 11.57 2.28
CA ILE A 70 9.32 10.31 1.60
C ILE A 70 10.21 10.21 0.38
N LEU A 71 11.06 9.19 0.37
CA LEU A 71 11.89 8.83 -0.77
C LEU A 71 11.24 7.66 -1.51
N ILE A 72 10.91 7.88 -2.77
CA ILE A 72 10.37 6.87 -3.69
C ILE A 72 11.43 6.61 -4.75
N ASN A 73 11.88 5.37 -4.85
CA ASN A 73 12.85 4.93 -5.85
C ASN A 73 12.53 3.52 -6.34
N GLY A 74 13.38 2.96 -7.21
CA GLY A 74 13.18 1.61 -7.76
C GLY A 74 13.24 0.47 -6.74
N ALA A 75 13.76 0.69 -5.53
CA ALA A 75 13.81 -0.30 -4.46
C ALA A 75 12.55 -0.28 -3.56
N GLY A 76 11.83 0.85 -3.54
CA GLY A 76 10.66 1.00 -2.69
C GLY A 76 10.36 2.43 -2.29
N VAL A 77 9.54 2.55 -1.26
CA VAL A 77 9.14 3.80 -0.60
C VAL A 77 9.64 3.80 0.82
N GLN A 78 10.26 4.87 1.24
CA GLN A 78 10.84 5.02 2.57
C GLN A 78 10.40 6.35 3.19
N VAL A 79 9.94 6.31 4.44
CA VAL A 79 9.72 7.48 5.27
C VAL A 79 10.97 7.72 6.11
N GLN A 80 11.54 8.89 6.01
CA GLN A 80 12.77 9.28 6.72
C GLN A 80 12.52 10.55 7.53
N ARG A 81 13.11 10.60 8.70
CA ARG A 81 13.20 11.79 9.51
C ARG A 81 14.50 12.51 9.18
N ASP A 82 14.41 13.63 8.52
CA ASP A 82 15.55 14.37 7.97
C ASP A 82 16.36 13.56 6.94
N SER A 83 16.73 14.20 5.82
CA SER A 83 17.44 13.57 4.69
C SER A 83 18.81 12.96 5.01
N LEU A 84 19.30 13.16 6.24
CA LEU A 84 20.61 12.70 6.70
C LEU A 84 20.59 11.36 7.46
N LEU A 85 19.44 10.77 7.72
CA LEU A 85 19.34 9.53 8.49
C LEU A 85 19.22 8.31 7.56
N ASN A 86 20.23 7.47 7.61
CA ASN A 86 20.29 6.19 6.85
C ASN A 86 19.35 5.10 7.36
N SER A 87 18.42 5.42 8.26
CA SER A 87 17.48 4.45 8.82
C SER A 87 16.05 4.92 8.54
N PRO A 88 15.32 4.26 7.61
CA PRO A 88 13.93 4.58 7.38
C PRO A 88 13.09 4.18 8.60
N GLU A 89 12.18 5.06 9.01
CA GLU A 89 11.25 4.78 10.12
C GLU A 89 10.10 3.86 9.67
N SER A 90 9.76 3.90 8.39
CA SER A 90 8.77 3.04 7.75
C SER A 90 9.15 2.86 6.29
N GLN A 91 8.93 1.65 5.75
CA GLN A 91 9.25 1.39 4.36
C GLN A 91 8.32 0.35 3.73
N ILE A 92 8.14 0.45 2.42
CA ILE A 92 7.56 -0.56 1.56
C ILE A 92 8.62 -0.93 0.53
N LEU A 93 8.99 -2.20 0.46
CA LEU A 93 9.95 -2.69 -0.55
C LEU A 93 9.19 -3.20 -1.78
N PHE A 94 9.69 -2.91 -2.98
CA PHE A 94 9.16 -3.44 -4.23
C PHE A 94 9.71 -4.85 -4.48
N ALA A 95 9.42 -5.76 -3.53
CA ALA A 95 9.82 -7.16 -3.55
C ALA A 95 8.62 -8.05 -3.18
N GLY A 96 8.71 -9.35 -3.38
CA GLY A 96 7.62 -10.27 -3.09
C GLY A 96 6.36 -9.93 -3.91
N ASP A 97 5.26 -9.63 -3.24
CA ASP A 97 3.97 -9.32 -3.89
C ASP A 97 4.01 -8.03 -4.73
N TYR A 98 4.97 -7.13 -4.47
CA TYR A 98 5.16 -5.88 -5.22
C TYR A 98 6.26 -5.96 -6.28
N ALA A 99 6.84 -7.15 -6.50
CA ALA A 99 7.84 -7.33 -7.54
C ALA A 99 7.27 -7.03 -8.92
N GLY A 100 7.99 -6.21 -9.69
CA GLY A 100 7.55 -5.79 -11.03
C GLY A 100 6.63 -4.57 -11.06
N LEU A 101 6.20 -4.04 -9.90
CA LEU A 101 5.55 -2.75 -9.82
C LEU A 101 6.57 -1.62 -9.85
N SER A 102 6.16 -0.48 -10.35
CA SER A 102 6.93 0.75 -10.29
C SER A 102 6.06 1.92 -9.82
N VAL A 103 6.69 2.83 -9.08
CA VAL A 103 6.05 4.08 -8.64
C VAL A 103 6.90 5.22 -9.19
N THR A 104 6.27 6.32 -9.57
CA THR A 104 6.98 7.54 -9.99
C THR A 104 8.02 7.92 -8.94
N ALA A 105 9.30 7.94 -9.33
CA ALA A 105 10.38 8.30 -8.43
C ALA A 105 10.24 9.76 -7.99
N ALA A 106 10.27 9.99 -6.69
CA ALA A 106 10.11 11.33 -6.12
C ALA A 106 10.75 11.40 -4.73
N GLN A 107 11.16 12.60 -4.35
CA GLN A 107 11.49 12.92 -2.97
C GLN A 107 10.61 14.08 -2.52
N LEU A 108 9.76 13.80 -1.57
CA LEU A 108 8.76 14.69 -1.04
C LEU A 108 9.09 14.97 0.43
N TYR A 109 8.85 16.19 0.87
CA TYR A 109 9.04 16.60 2.26
C TYR A 109 7.74 17.20 2.79
N PHE A 110 7.55 17.13 4.10
CA PHE A 110 6.45 17.79 4.78
C PHE A 110 6.99 18.73 5.85
N ASP A 111 6.49 19.97 5.86
CA ASP A 111 6.80 20.96 6.88
C ASP A 111 5.94 20.77 8.15
N SER A 112 6.23 21.57 9.17
CA SER A 112 5.48 21.54 10.44
C SER A 112 4.01 22.01 10.33
N LEU A 113 3.62 22.60 9.22
CA LEU A 113 2.23 22.96 8.91
C LEU A 113 1.52 21.88 8.09
N GLY A 114 2.26 20.82 7.69
CA GLY A 114 1.76 19.74 6.86
C GLY A 114 1.77 20.03 5.37
N ASN A 115 2.35 21.14 4.92
CA ASN A 115 2.47 21.44 3.49
C ASN A 115 3.50 20.55 2.82
N LEU A 116 3.23 20.23 1.55
CA LEU A 116 4.16 19.52 0.69
C LEU A 116 5.30 20.45 0.26
N LEU A 117 6.53 19.97 0.35
CA LEU A 117 7.73 20.63 -0.16
C LEU A 117 8.46 19.68 -1.12
N MET A 118 9.09 20.23 -2.15
CA MET A 118 9.91 19.47 -3.09
C MET A 118 10.94 20.34 -3.83
N GLY A 119 11.79 19.70 -4.63
CA GLY A 119 12.79 20.37 -5.47
C GLY A 119 14.13 20.61 -4.81
N GLY A 120 14.25 20.41 -3.48
CA GLY A 120 15.51 20.51 -2.73
C GLY A 120 16.07 19.17 -2.30
N THR A 121 17.20 19.20 -1.62
CA THR A 121 17.84 18.03 -0.99
C THR A 121 17.47 17.86 0.49
N ASN A 122 16.78 18.83 1.06
CA ASN A 122 16.25 18.84 2.42
C ASN A 122 15.09 19.83 2.52
N CYS A 123 14.41 19.91 3.65
CA CYS A 123 13.27 20.82 3.82
C CYS A 123 13.64 22.29 3.66
N SER A 124 14.83 22.71 4.12
CA SER A 124 15.25 24.12 4.07
C SER A 124 15.52 24.62 2.64
N THR A 125 15.86 23.71 1.73
CA THR A 125 16.13 24.01 0.32
C THR A 125 14.95 23.69 -0.60
N SER A 126 13.91 23.02 -0.08
CA SER A 126 12.70 22.67 -0.81
C SER A 126 11.65 23.79 -0.71
N SER A 127 10.77 23.86 -1.68
CA SER A 127 9.69 24.85 -1.75
C SER A 127 8.35 24.18 -1.97
N ILE A 128 7.27 24.87 -1.61
CA ILE A 128 5.90 24.42 -1.89
C ILE A 128 5.71 24.44 -3.42
N PRO A 129 5.31 23.31 -4.03
CA PRO A 129 5.06 23.26 -5.46
C PRO A 129 3.86 24.13 -5.84
N SER A 130 3.89 24.72 -7.05
CA SER A 130 2.77 25.54 -7.56
C SER A 130 1.56 24.71 -8.02
N SER A 131 1.74 23.40 -8.21
CA SER A 131 0.70 22.48 -8.69
C SER A 131 0.78 21.16 -7.92
N PRO A 132 -0.32 20.39 -7.90
CA PRO A 132 -0.33 19.05 -7.32
C PRO A 132 0.68 18.11 -7.98
N VAL A 133 1.23 17.20 -7.21
CA VAL A 133 2.19 16.18 -7.65
C VAL A 133 1.46 14.86 -7.83
N THR A 134 1.55 14.30 -9.02
CA THR A 134 0.95 12.99 -9.33
C THR A 134 2.00 11.88 -9.20
N LEU A 135 1.71 10.92 -8.34
CA LEU A 135 2.48 9.68 -8.20
C LEU A 135 1.71 8.55 -8.88
N SER A 136 2.28 7.97 -9.93
CA SER A 136 1.65 6.86 -10.65
C SER A 136 2.25 5.54 -10.19
N VAL A 137 1.39 4.60 -9.84
CA VAL A 137 1.73 3.21 -9.60
C VAL A 137 1.44 2.45 -10.89
N SER A 138 2.44 1.82 -11.46
CA SER A 138 2.37 1.11 -12.74
C SER A 138 2.65 -0.38 -12.54
N GLY A 139 1.80 -1.19 -13.15
CA GLY A 139 1.85 -2.65 -13.16
C GLY A 139 0.89 -3.18 -14.22
N SER A 140 0.07 -4.15 -13.89
CA SER A 140 -1.02 -4.65 -14.76
C SER A 140 -2.22 -3.70 -14.81
N ALA A 141 -2.40 -2.87 -13.77
CA ALA A 141 -3.34 -1.76 -13.73
C ALA A 141 -2.62 -0.45 -13.38
N ALA A 142 -3.20 0.67 -13.77
CA ALA A 142 -2.70 1.97 -13.39
C ALA A 142 -3.49 2.51 -12.19
N ALA A 143 -2.78 2.95 -11.16
CA ALA A 143 -3.37 3.62 -10.01
C ALA A 143 -2.59 4.91 -9.73
N GLN A 144 -3.25 5.94 -9.25
CA GLN A 144 -2.61 7.24 -9.04
C GLN A 144 -2.94 7.81 -7.65
N ILE A 145 -1.98 8.59 -7.16
CA ILE A 145 -2.12 9.44 -5.99
C ILE A 145 -1.78 10.86 -6.41
N ILE A 146 -2.59 11.80 -6.03
CA ILE A 146 -2.33 13.22 -6.22
C ILE A 146 -2.05 13.83 -4.84
N VAL A 147 -0.88 14.43 -4.69
CA VAL A 147 -0.48 15.13 -3.46
C VAL A 147 -0.54 16.63 -3.74
N HIS A 148 -1.44 17.31 -3.05
CA HIS A 148 -1.64 18.74 -3.20
C HIS A 148 -0.56 19.54 -2.44
N PRO A 149 -0.30 20.79 -2.82
CA PRO A 149 0.66 21.66 -2.12
C PRO A 149 0.37 21.82 -0.62
N THR A 150 -0.90 21.74 -0.23
CA THR A 150 -1.37 21.77 1.17
C THR A 150 -1.11 20.47 1.93
N GLY A 151 -0.50 19.46 1.28
CA GLY A 151 -0.31 18.12 1.84
C GLY A 151 -1.54 17.20 1.78
N TYR A 152 -2.67 17.67 1.22
CA TYR A 152 -3.83 16.79 1.01
C TYR A 152 -3.52 15.72 -0.02
N VAL A 153 -3.85 14.46 0.33
CA VAL A 153 -3.58 13.28 -0.50
C VAL A 153 -4.89 12.75 -1.07
N GLU A 154 -5.01 12.80 -2.38
CA GLU A 154 -6.16 12.29 -3.13
C GLU A 154 -5.78 10.99 -3.84
N ARG A 155 -6.69 10.01 -3.80
CA ARG A 155 -6.56 8.72 -4.50
C ARG A 155 -7.48 8.70 -5.69
N THR A 156 -6.93 8.53 -6.89
CA THR A 156 -7.69 8.44 -8.13
C THR A 156 -7.69 7.01 -8.67
N PHE A 157 -8.75 6.67 -9.37
CA PHE A 157 -8.96 5.36 -9.99
C PHE A 157 -8.74 5.46 -11.48
#